data_cbc5cd71d2fbda3c8f9b2c2b81376776
#
_entry.id   cbc5cd71d2fbda3c8f9b2c2b81376776
#
_cell.length_a   1.000
_cell.length_b   1.000
_cell.length_c   1.000
_cell.angle_alpha   90.00
_cell.angle_beta   90.00
_cell.angle_gamma   90.00
#
_symmetry.space_group_name_H-M   'P 1'
#
loop_
_entity.id
_entity.type
_entity.pdbx_description
1 polymer ?
#
loop_
_entity_poly.entity_id
_entity_poly.type
_entity_poly.pdbx_seq_one_letter_code
_entity_poly.pdbx_strand_id
1 'polypeptide(L)'
;MLTNDVIGGRGIGKKYENSEKRKKRENRMNKLKNELKRIDHKGYPAYKDLKGSYDFVKYTLNIEHVQGDPFASPSALSVRIKGKTADFPKNYYDVYHRRIALEDFILRKFSREVSKISFKAKGSGKSGMVSASQPGQEIMERSACHVDEKTGDVLFRFVVGFPARGRSIDAGELEKILFGLLPKAVESSGIFKLFADKEKLKDQIELVDDQRVLRELTKENNFAAFVADGSILPRESGVSEKPMKNAVLFKSPESMSVTFELPHKGKITGMGIKKGITLIVGGGYHGKSTLLQTLEKAVYSHIVGDGREYVVTDETGVKLRAEDGRSVANEDISLFIRNLPNGKDTEKFSTLDASGSTSQAANTIEALEAGSKLLLIDEDTSATNFMIRDELMERVISADDEPIVPFIKRAVPLYREKGVSTILVAGSCGAFFHVADTVIQMEKYVPKEITERAKKMAAEYPLKIKADDTKIKIDENRRVKLPKADDRTKIKVMGTDGFLYNKTNVDLRYLEQITDAEQMLAISKTLEYLIRKYGGKEISIKTLIDDVQNLIDTKGVSALTSRGSVPNMSKPRRFEVAGCLNRFVK
;
A
#
# COMPACT_ATOMS: atom_id res chain seq x y z
N MET A 1 -48.71 -24.64 55.80
CA MET A 1 -48.39 -25.98 55.30
C MET A 1 -47.62 -25.79 54.01
N LEU A 2 -46.35 -26.14 54.06
CA LEU A 2 -45.46 -26.55 52.99
C LEU A 2 -45.37 -25.71 51.73
N THR A 3 -44.41 -24.81 51.72
CA THR A 3 -43.72 -24.25 50.58
C THR A 3 -42.50 -25.12 50.29
N ASN A 4 -42.39 -25.72 49.11
CA ASN A 4 -41.21 -26.40 48.64
C ASN A 4 -40.36 -25.50 47.73
N ASP A 5 -39.17 -25.16 48.19
CA ASP A 5 -38.08 -24.54 47.45
C ASP A 5 -37.61 -25.46 46.31
N VAL A 6 -37.58 -24.91 45.08
CA VAL A 6 -36.82 -25.45 43.93
C VAL A 6 -35.74 -24.44 43.54
N ILE A 7 -34.68 -24.39 44.30
CA ILE A 7 -33.44 -23.69 43.93
C ILE A 7 -32.33 -24.75 43.91
N GLY A 8 -31.83 -25.12 42.72
CA GLY A 8 -30.68 -26.05 42.67
C GLY A 8 -30.26 -26.66 41.34
N GLY A 9 -30.98 -26.38 40.21
CA GLY A 9 -30.70 -27.09 38.94
C GLY A 9 -29.82 -26.42 37.90
N ARG A 10 -29.65 -25.07 37.92
CA ARG A 10 -28.96 -24.32 36.84
C ARG A 10 -27.45 -24.13 37.01
N GLY A 11 -26.90 -24.36 38.18
CA GLY A 11 -25.46 -24.16 38.45
C GLY A 11 -24.60 -25.38 38.14
N ILE A 12 -25.17 -26.59 38.26
CA ILE A 12 -24.42 -27.85 38.11
C ILE A 12 -24.23 -28.17 36.61
N GLY A 13 -25.23 -27.95 35.76
CA GLY A 13 -25.12 -28.19 34.31
C GLY A 13 -24.06 -27.36 33.62
N LYS A 14 -23.92 -26.06 33.96
CA LYS A 14 -22.89 -25.16 33.41
C LYS A 14 -21.44 -25.55 33.84
N LYS A 15 -21.28 -26.08 35.05
CA LYS A 15 -19.96 -26.59 35.52
C LYS A 15 -19.55 -27.88 34.79
N TYR A 16 -20.47 -28.80 34.56
CA TYR A 16 -20.22 -30.04 33.81
C TYR A 16 -19.93 -29.75 32.33
N GLU A 17 -20.70 -28.90 31.68
CA GLU A 17 -20.49 -28.52 30.29
C GLU A 17 -19.13 -27.80 30.07
N ASN A 18 -18.69 -26.99 31.04
CA ASN A 18 -17.37 -26.37 31.01
C ASN A 18 -16.23 -27.36 31.25
N SER A 19 -16.44 -28.38 32.08
CA SER A 19 -15.42 -29.43 32.36
C SER A 19 -15.22 -30.35 31.15
N GLU A 20 -16.28 -30.73 30.45
CA GLU A 20 -16.18 -31.53 29.21
C GLU A 20 -15.54 -30.75 28.05
N LYS A 21 -15.90 -29.47 27.87
CA LYS A 21 -15.27 -28.60 26.88
C LYS A 21 -13.77 -28.41 27.17
N ARG A 22 -13.38 -28.33 28.44
CA ARG A 22 -11.99 -28.24 28.88
C ARG A 22 -11.25 -29.54 28.60
N LYS A 23 -11.80 -30.69 28.94
CA LYS A 23 -11.22 -32.02 28.64
C LYS A 23 -11.06 -32.27 27.14
N LYS A 24 -12.05 -31.85 26.30
CA LYS A 24 -11.93 -31.94 24.83
C LYS A 24 -10.81 -31.06 24.27
N ARG A 25 -10.58 -29.87 24.84
CA ARG A 25 -9.49 -28.97 24.44
C ARG A 25 -8.12 -29.52 24.87
N GLU A 26 -8.00 -29.99 26.10
CA GLU A 26 -6.78 -30.66 26.59
C GLU A 26 -6.44 -31.90 25.74
N ASN A 27 -7.43 -32.69 25.32
CA ASN A 27 -7.23 -33.81 24.42
C ASN A 27 -6.72 -33.40 23.02
N ARG A 28 -7.17 -32.27 22.45
CA ARG A 28 -6.70 -31.80 21.13
C ARG A 28 -5.31 -31.18 21.18
N MET A 29 -4.96 -30.49 22.25
CA MET A 29 -3.60 -29.99 22.48
C MET A 29 -2.64 -31.16 22.70
N ASN A 30 -3.04 -32.21 23.47
CA ASN A 30 -2.29 -33.42 23.65
C ASN A 30 -2.11 -34.21 22.35
N LYS A 31 -3.08 -34.12 21.41
CA LYS A 31 -2.95 -34.73 20.08
C LYS A 31 -1.72 -34.17 19.34
N LEU A 32 -1.51 -32.83 19.29
CA LEU A 32 -0.33 -32.26 18.63
C LEU A 32 0.97 -32.73 19.29
N LYS A 33 1.02 -32.77 20.64
CA LYS A 33 2.20 -33.28 21.35
C LYS A 33 2.48 -34.75 21.04
N ASN A 34 1.43 -35.56 20.97
CA ASN A 34 1.57 -36.99 20.66
C ASN A 34 2.04 -37.19 19.21
N GLU A 35 1.51 -36.41 18.26
CA GLU A 35 1.98 -36.47 16.88
C GLU A 35 3.44 -36.00 16.75
N LEU A 36 3.86 -34.95 17.46
CA LEU A 36 5.26 -34.52 17.51
C LEU A 36 6.17 -35.61 18.00
N LYS A 37 5.81 -36.29 19.11
CA LYS A 37 6.58 -37.44 19.64
C LYS A 37 6.63 -38.58 18.64
N ARG A 38 5.53 -38.87 17.91
CA ARG A 38 5.45 -39.98 16.93
C ARG A 38 6.36 -39.76 15.73
N ILE A 39 6.57 -38.52 15.32
CA ILE A 39 7.37 -38.17 14.13
C ILE A 39 8.81 -37.78 14.48
N ASP A 40 9.15 -37.64 15.74
CA ASP A 40 10.50 -37.26 16.17
C ASP A 40 11.58 -38.18 15.57
N HIS A 41 12.70 -37.59 15.19
CA HIS A 41 13.81 -38.25 14.50
C HIS A 41 13.49 -38.89 13.14
N LYS A 42 12.24 -38.83 12.64
CA LYS A 42 11.90 -39.26 11.27
C LYS A 42 12.42 -38.28 10.23
N GLY A 43 12.37 -38.67 8.96
CA GLY A 43 12.71 -37.78 7.83
C GLY A 43 11.77 -36.58 7.78
N TYR A 44 12.27 -35.41 7.36
CA TYR A 44 11.58 -34.13 7.34
C TYR A 44 10.17 -34.15 6.73
N PRO A 45 9.88 -34.92 5.64
CA PRO A 45 8.54 -34.97 5.05
C PRO A 45 7.43 -35.43 6.02
N ALA A 46 7.76 -36.13 7.13
CA ALA A 46 6.78 -36.57 8.12
C ALA A 46 6.14 -35.38 8.90
N TYR A 47 6.72 -34.17 8.84
CA TYR A 47 6.08 -32.97 9.34
C TYR A 47 4.73 -32.64 8.64
N LYS A 48 4.48 -33.17 7.44
CA LYS A 48 3.19 -32.99 6.73
C LYS A 48 2.01 -33.57 7.51
N ASP A 49 2.26 -34.57 8.37
CA ASP A 49 1.24 -35.20 9.24
C ASP A 49 0.69 -34.18 10.27
N LEU A 50 1.45 -33.10 10.57
CA LEU A 50 1.01 -32.07 11.51
C LEU A 50 0.02 -31.08 10.89
N LYS A 51 -0.29 -31.15 9.59
CA LYS A 51 -1.26 -30.25 8.97
C LYS A 51 -2.64 -30.44 9.62
N GLY A 52 -3.21 -29.35 10.13
CA GLY A 52 -4.52 -29.40 10.79
C GLY A 52 -4.73 -28.29 11.80
N SER A 53 -5.81 -28.41 12.58
CA SER A 53 -6.22 -27.45 13.61
C SER A 53 -6.09 -28.05 15.00
N TYR A 54 -5.55 -27.26 15.93
CA TYR A 54 -5.26 -27.67 17.30
C TYR A 54 -5.76 -26.63 18.29
N ASP A 55 -6.60 -27.02 19.23
CA ASP A 55 -7.17 -26.11 20.22
C ASP A 55 -6.20 -25.92 21.39
N PHE A 56 -5.75 -24.71 21.59
CA PHE A 56 -5.08 -24.21 22.78
C PHE A 56 -6.11 -23.57 23.72
N VAL A 57 -5.73 -23.31 24.98
CA VAL A 57 -6.70 -22.80 25.97
C VAL A 57 -7.37 -21.49 25.54
N LYS A 58 -6.63 -20.58 24.93
CA LYS A 58 -7.10 -19.23 24.57
C LYS A 58 -7.26 -19.00 23.08
N TYR A 59 -6.74 -19.89 22.24
CA TYR A 59 -6.78 -19.76 20.78
C TYR A 59 -6.77 -21.12 20.10
N THR A 60 -7.06 -21.15 18.81
CA THR A 60 -6.87 -22.31 17.93
C THR A 60 -5.65 -22.06 17.05
N LEU A 61 -4.68 -22.97 17.06
CA LEU A 61 -3.54 -22.99 16.15
C LEU A 61 -3.88 -23.80 14.91
N ASN A 62 -3.66 -23.25 13.72
CA ASN A 62 -3.77 -23.99 12.46
C ASN A 62 -2.39 -24.10 11.81
N ILE A 63 -2.01 -25.30 11.39
CA ILE A 63 -0.86 -25.56 10.52
C ILE A 63 -1.42 -25.75 9.12
N GLU A 64 -1.30 -24.69 8.28
CA GLU A 64 -1.98 -24.60 6.97
C GLU A 64 -1.12 -25.19 5.85
N HIS A 65 0.18 -24.91 5.90
CA HIS A 65 1.17 -25.44 4.97
C HIS A 65 2.43 -25.85 5.72
N VAL A 66 2.99 -27.00 5.36
CA VAL A 66 4.25 -27.49 5.90
C VAL A 66 5.32 -27.46 4.83
N GLN A 67 6.46 -26.85 5.13
CA GLN A 67 7.62 -26.82 4.24
C GLN A 67 8.14 -28.25 3.97
N GLY A 68 8.66 -28.44 2.75
CA GLY A 68 9.12 -29.77 2.31
C GLY A 68 10.53 -30.14 2.75
N ASP A 69 11.35 -29.14 3.15
CA ASP A 69 12.77 -29.28 3.49
C ASP A 69 13.17 -28.12 4.41
N PRO A 70 14.14 -28.26 5.34
CA PRO A 70 14.57 -27.20 6.25
C PRO A 70 15.06 -25.90 5.56
N PHE A 71 15.48 -25.99 4.31
CA PHE A 71 15.97 -24.83 3.52
C PHE A 71 14.89 -24.20 2.65
N ALA A 72 13.74 -24.86 2.47
CA ALA A 72 12.60 -24.35 1.70
C ALA A 72 11.92 -23.14 2.38
N SER A 73 10.91 -22.57 1.74
CA SER A 73 10.08 -21.54 2.35
C SER A 73 9.43 -22.07 3.63
N PRO A 74 9.41 -21.30 4.74
CA PRO A 74 8.88 -21.76 6.02
C PRO A 74 7.42 -22.19 5.96
N SER A 75 7.01 -23.00 6.93
CA SER A 75 5.63 -23.45 7.10
C SER A 75 4.71 -22.29 7.41
N ALA A 76 3.50 -22.26 6.82
CA ALA A 76 2.49 -21.25 7.09
C ALA A 76 1.54 -21.72 8.20
N LEU A 77 1.40 -20.88 9.21
CA LEU A 77 0.56 -21.11 10.37
C LEU A 77 -0.40 -19.93 10.57
N SER A 78 -1.52 -20.20 11.24
CA SER A 78 -2.37 -19.15 11.78
C SER A 78 -2.86 -19.46 13.19
N VAL A 79 -3.18 -18.42 13.93
CA VAL A 79 -3.84 -18.51 15.22
C VAL A 79 -5.13 -17.72 15.19
N ARG A 80 -6.21 -18.33 15.69
CA ARG A 80 -7.52 -17.67 15.83
C ARG A 80 -7.89 -17.56 17.30
N ILE A 81 -8.12 -16.35 17.76
CA ILE A 81 -8.62 -16.02 19.10
C ILE A 81 -10.08 -15.66 18.96
N LYS A 82 -10.97 -16.33 19.72
CA LYS A 82 -12.41 -15.99 19.70
C LYS A 82 -12.65 -14.61 20.27
N GLY A 83 -13.59 -13.83 19.69
CA GLY A 83 -13.91 -12.46 20.09
C GLY A 83 -14.19 -12.34 21.59
N LYS A 84 -14.91 -13.29 22.20
CA LYS A 84 -15.11 -13.36 23.66
C LYS A 84 -13.83 -13.48 24.47
N THR A 85 -12.75 -13.97 23.86
CA THR A 85 -11.43 -14.11 24.51
C THR A 85 -10.54 -12.94 24.15
N ALA A 86 -10.57 -12.47 22.92
CA ALA A 86 -9.83 -11.29 22.43
C ALA A 86 -10.30 -10.02 23.17
N ASP A 87 -11.61 -9.85 23.32
CA ASP A 87 -12.32 -8.85 24.15
C ASP A 87 -11.91 -7.39 23.82
N PHE A 88 -11.62 -7.10 22.54
CA PHE A 88 -11.40 -5.72 22.09
C PHE A 88 -12.72 -4.95 22.08
N PRO A 89 -12.72 -3.63 22.43
CA PRO A 89 -13.91 -2.79 22.38
C PRO A 89 -14.55 -2.81 20.99
N LYS A 90 -15.88 -2.94 20.93
CA LYS A 90 -16.61 -3.03 19.64
C LYS A 90 -16.39 -1.81 18.76
N ASN A 91 -16.34 -0.62 19.32
CA ASN A 91 -16.10 0.63 18.62
C ASN A 91 -14.69 0.77 18.02
N TYR A 92 -13.77 -0.18 18.26
CA TYR A 92 -12.46 -0.21 17.62
C TYR A 92 -12.46 -0.97 16.27
N TYR A 93 -13.56 -1.68 15.97
CA TYR A 93 -13.68 -2.49 14.73
C TYR A 93 -15.10 -2.49 14.12
N ASP A 94 -15.98 -1.58 14.54
CA ASP A 94 -17.36 -1.45 14.03
C ASP A 94 -17.42 -0.83 12.63
N VAL A 95 -16.40 -0.06 12.26
CA VAL A 95 -16.25 0.55 10.93
C VAL A 95 -14.91 0.18 10.31
N TYR A 96 -14.84 0.19 8.98
CA TYR A 96 -13.70 -0.33 8.22
C TYR A 96 -12.37 0.31 8.62
N HIS A 97 -12.25 1.65 8.65
CA HIS A 97 -10.97 2.33 8.93
C HIS A 97 -10.46 2.06 10.35
N ARG A 98 -11.33 2.01 11.37
CA ARG A 98 -10.96 1.64 12.74
C ARG A 98 -10.52 0.19 12.83
N ARG A 99 -11.23 -0.71 12.14
CA ARG A 99 -10.86 -2.12 12.07
C ARG A 99 -9.46 -2.31 11.49
N ILE A 100 -9.15 -1.64 10.37
CA ILE A 100 -7.81 -1.72 9.76
C ILE A 100 -6.74 -1.13 10.69
N ALA A 101 -7.03 -0.04 11.41
CA ALA A 101 -6.11 0.52 12.40
C ALA A 101 -5.86 -0.43 13.58
N LEU A 102 -6.91 -1.12 14.06
CA LEU A 102 -6.77 -2.15 15.09
C LEU A 102 -5.94 -3.34 14.57
N GLU A 103 -6.26 -3.87 13.40
CA GLU A 103 -5.53 -4.96 12.76
C GLU A 103 -4.04 -4.62 12.58
N ASP A 104 -3.73 -3.43 12.08
CA ASP A 104 -2.36 -2.94 11.90
C ASP A 104 -1.62 -2.82 13.24
N PHE A 105 -2.26 -2.23 14.25
CA PHE A 105 -1.63 -2.02 15.56
C PHE A 105 -1.30 -3.34 16.27
N ILE A 106 -2.27 -4.27 16.33
CA ILE A 106 -2.05 -5.57 16.99
C ILE A 106 -1.09 -6.46 16.19
N LEU A 107 -1.07 -6.32 14.84
CA LEU A 107 -0.09 -7.00 13.99
C LEU A 107 1.33 -6.51 14.25
N ARG A 108 1.55 -5.19 14.35
CA ARG A 108 2.87 -4.62 14.72
C ARG A 108 3.35 -5.14 16.06
N LYS A 109 2.45 -5.27 17.03
CA LYS A 109 2.78 -5.85 18.33
C LYS A 109 3.11 -7.33 18.21
N PHE A 110 2.29 -8.11 17.51
CA PHE A 110 2.54 -9.53 17.27
C PHE A 110 3.87 -9.76 16.54
N SER A 111 4.15 -8.98 15.49
CA SER A 111 5.40 -9.06 14.74
C SER A 111 6.62 -8.82 15.63
N ARG A 112 6.56 -7.81 16.51
CA ARG A 112 7.63 -7.53 17.49
C ARG A 112 7.83 -8.69 18.47
N GLU A 113 6.74 -9.30 18.95
CA GLU A 113 6.84 -10.42 19.88
C GLU A 113 7.38 -11.70 19.21
N VAL A 114 6.96 -12.01 17.98
CA VAL A 114 7.49 -13.17 17.25
C VAL A 114 8.95 -12.97 16.82
N SER A 115 9.37 -11.74 16.51
CA SER A 115 10.77 -11.43 16.24
C SER A 115 11.68 -11.73 17.44
N LYS A 116 11.21 -11.49 18.67
CA LYS A 116 11.96 -11.81 19.90
C LYS A 116 12.15 -13.30 20.14
N ILE A 117 11.28 -14.13 19.58
CA ILE A 117 11.34 -15.59 19.73
C ILE A 117 11.98 -16.31 18.54
N SER A 118 12.14 -15.60 17.41
CA SER A 118 12.76 -16.15 16.21
C SER A 118 14.18 -16.64 16.50
N PHE A 119 14.52 -17.82 15.96
CA PHE A 119 15.79 -18.52 16.14
C PHE A 119 16.18 -18.87 17.60
N LYS A 120 15.24 -18.81 18.56
CA LYS A 120 15.47 -19.39 19.90
C LYS A 120 15.46 -20.92 19.92
N ALA A 121 14.77 -21.52 18.97
CA ALA A 121 14.88 -22.95 18.67
C ALA A 121 16.03 -23.14 17.66
N LYS A 122 16.77 -24.26 17.83
CA LYS A 122 17.96 -24.54 17.03
C LYS A 122 17.67 -25.53 15.90
N GLY A 123 18.54 -25.57 14.90
CA GLY A 123 18.47 -26.57 13.83
C GLY A 123 19.10 -26.09 12.52
N SER A 124 18.95 -26.90 11.47
CA SER A 124 19.52 -26.67 10.14
C SER A 124 18.65 -25.74 9.31
N GLY A 125 19.25 -25.01 8.40
CA GLY A 125 18.57 -24.13 7.45
C GLY A 125 17.75 -23.02 8.14
N LYS A 126 16.45 -22.97 7.86
CA LYS A 126 15.51 -21.99 8.45
C LYS A 126 14.88 -22.45 9.77
N SER A 127 15.41 -23.51 10.37
CA SER A 127 14.92 -24.04 11.65
C SER A 127 14.84 -22.96 12.72
N GLY A 128 13.73 -22.89 13.44
CA GLY A 128 13.53 -21.93 14.52
C GLY A 128 13.18 -20.50 14.07
N MET A 129 13.17 -20.23 12.78
CA MET A 129 12.66 -18.95 12.24
C MET A 129 11.18 -18.80 12.61
N VAL A 130 10.79 -17.68 13.19
CA VAL A 130 9.39 -17.27 13.36
C VAL A 130 9.27 -15.86 12.83
N SER A 131 8.38 -15.63 11.87
CA SER A 131 8.22 -14.32 11.24
C SER A 131 6.76 -14.02 10.92
N ALA A 132 6.35 -12.78 11.13
CA ALA A 132 5.08 -12.21 10.69
C ALA A 132 5.34 -10.97 9.86
N SER A 133 4.30 -10.46 9.21
CA SER A 133 4.33 -9.18 8.48
C SER A 133 4.91 -8.06 9.35
N GLN A 134 5.75 -7.22 8.74
CA GLN A 134 6.39 -6.07 9.39
C GLN A 134 5.95 -4.78 8.70
N PRO A 135 4.79 -4.20 9.11
CA PRO A 135 4.29 -2.96 8.52
C PRO A 135 5.27 -1.79 8.65
N GLY A 136 5.38 -0.95 7.60
CA GLY A 136 6.10 0.32 7.57
C GLY A 136 5.39 1.42 8.36
N GLN A 137 5.40 2.66 7.89
CA GLN A 137 4.74 3.79 8.56
C GLN A 137 3.26 3.91 8.18
N GLU A 138 2.86 3.31 7.06
CA GLU A 138 1.52 3.37 6.52
C GLU A 138 0.62 2.32 7.18
N ILE A 139 -0.65 2.70 7.37
CA ILE A 139 -1.73 1.81 7.84
C ILE A 139 -2.44 1.25 6.63
N MET A 140 -2.37 -0.07 6.45
CA MET A 140 -3.01 -0.76 5.32
C MET A 140 -3.64 -2.08 5.76
N GLU A 141 -4.69 -2.49 5.06
CA GLU A 141 -5.22 -3.84 5.20
C GLU A 141 -4.16 -4.89 4.81
N ARG A 142 -3.94 -5.88 5.69
CA ARG A 142 -2.96 -6.94 5.48
C ARG A 142 -3.55 -8.31 5.69
N SER A 143 -3.18 -9.28 4.86
CA SER A 143 -3.62 -10.67 5.04
C SER A 143 -3.08 -11.32 6.33
N ALA A 144 -2.03 -10.73 6.93
CA ALA A 144 -1.39 -11.23 8.14
C ALA A 144 -2.24 -11.10 9.41
N CYS A 145 -3.17 -10.13 9.44
CA CYS A 145 -4.08 -9.94 10.56
C CYS A 145 -5.49 -9.66 10.07
N HIS A 146 -6.48 -10.21 10.76
CA HIS A 146 -7.89 -9.92 10.48
C HIS A 146 -8.71 -9.96 11.75
N VAL A 147 -9.58 -8.97 11.93
CA VAL A 147 -10.57 -8.89 13.00
C VAL A 147 -11.96 -9.00 12.37
N ASP A 148 -12.69 -10.04 12.73
CA ASP A 148 -14.05 -10.24 12.22
C ASP A 148 -14.99 -9.15 12.73
N GLU A 149 -15.60 -8.41 11.83
CA GLU A 149 -16.44 -7.25 12.15
C GLU A 149 -17.68 -7.59 13.00
N LYS A 150 -18.17 -8.84 12.92
CA LYS A 150 -19.39 -9.28 13.62
C LYS A 150 -19.08 -9.90 14.97
N THR A 151 -18.05 -10.77 15.00
CA THR A 151 -17.73 -11.59 16.17
C THR A 151 -16.58 -11.06 17.01
N GLY A 152 -15.72 -10.19 16.44
CA GLY A 152 -14.48 -9.72 17.06
C GLY A 152 -13.42 -10.82 17.15
N ASP A 153 -13.56 -11.95 16.42
CA ASP A 153 -12.53 -12.99 16.33
C ASP A 153 -11.27 -12.37 15.72
N VAL A 154 -10.12 -12.58 16.35
CA VAL A 154 -8.82 -12.13 15.86
C VAL A 154 -8.08 -13.28 15.21
N LEU A 155 -7.56 -13.06 14.01
CA LEU A 155 -6.75 -14.02 13.27
C LEU A 155 -5.38 -13.42 12.98
N PHE A 156 -4.30 -14.10 13.39
CA PHE A 156 -2.94 -13.81 12.94
C PHE A 156 -2.44 -14.90 12.02
N ARG A 157 -1.75 -14.54 10.93
CA ARG A 157 -1.00 -15.45 10.05
C ARG A 157 0.47 -15.13 10.12
N PHE A 158 1.30 -16.17 10.15
CA PHE A 158 2.75 -16.07 10.29
C PHE A 158 3.43 -17.31 9.73
N VAL A 159 4.75 -17.29 9.69
CA VAL A 159 5.53 -18.44 9.22
C VAL A 159 6.46 -18.96 10.30
N VAL A 160 6.68 -20.28 10.28
CA VAL A 160 7.60 -20.97 11.19
C VAL A 160 8.50 -21.92 10.39
N GLY A 161 9.80 -21.77 10.54
CA GLY A 161 10.77 -22.75 10.06
C GLY A 161 10.80 -23.96 11.01
N PHE A 162 10.25 -25.08 10.58
CA PHE A 162 10.18 -26.30 11.41
C PHE A 162 11.57 -26.88 11.66
N PRO A 163 11.95 -27.13 12.93
CA PRO A 163 13.28 -27.51 13.29
C PRO A 163 13.71 -28.88 12.79
N ALA A 164 14.97 -28.99 12.38
CA ALA A 164 15.59 -30.28 12.00
C ALA A 164 17.08 -30.30 12.34
N ARG A 165 17.63 -31.49 12.57
CA ARG A 165 19.06 -31.79 12.59
C ARG A 165 19.42 -32.45 11.25
N GLY A 166 20.11 -31.72 10.38
CA GLY A 166 20.22 -32.11 8.98
C GLY A 166 18.83 -32.13 8.34
N ARG A 167 18.32 -33.30 7.96
CA ARG A 167 16.96 -33.54 7.44
C ARG A 167 16.14 -34.47 8.37
N SER A 168 16.59 -34.69 9.59
CA SER A 168 15.85 -35.42 10.62
C SER A 168 15.07 -34.44 11.49
N ILE A 169 13.81 -34.74 11.78
CA ILE A 169 12.91 -33.91 12.60
C ILE A 169 13.48 -33.76 14.02
N ASP A 170 13.44 -32.53 14.54
CA ASP A 170 13.66 -32.19 15.94
C ASP A 170 12.33 -31.68 16.55
N ALA A 171 11.52 -32.64 17.02
CA ALA A 171 10.20 -32.32 17.56
C ALA A 171 10.28 -31.55 18.88
N GLY A 172 11.33 -31.76 19.68
CA GLY A 172 11.54 -31.02 20.94
C GLY A 172 11.70 -29.50 20.70
N GLU A 173 12.49 -29.12 19.70
CA GLU A 173 12.66 -27.71 19.35
C GLU A 173 11.36 -27.09 18.74
N LEU A 174 10.55 -27.87 18.00
CA LEU A 174 9.25 -27.40 17.54
C LEU A 174 8.24 -27.29 18.71
N GLU A 175 8.24 -28.23 19.65
CA GLU A 175 7.43 -28.14 20.87
C GLU A 175 7.76 -26.87 21.66
N LYS A 176 9.04 -26.55 21.83
CA LYS A 176 9.53 -25.32 22.48
C LYS A 176 8.94 -24.05 21.80
N ILE A 177 8.88 -24.01 20.46
CA ILE A 177 8.25 -22.89 19.73
C ILE A 177 6.76 -22.84 20.03
N LEU A 178 6.02 -23.91 19.72
CA LEU A 178 4.56 -23.91 19.67
C LEU A 178 3.92 -23.86 21.07
N PHE A 179 4.51 -24.47 22.09
CA PHE A 179 3.94 -24.55 23.42
C PHE A 179 4.66 -23.66 24.45
N GLY A 180 5.94 -23.34 24.24
CA GLY A 180 6.72 -22.53 25.17
C GLY A 180 6.75 -21.04 24.82
N LEU A 181 7.04 -20.69 23.56
CA LEU A 181 7.34 -19.33 23.14
C LEU A 181 6.14 -18.61 22.51
N LEU A 182 5.44 -19.25 21.57
CA LEU A 182 4.34 -18.67 20.81
C LEU A 182 3.14 -18.23 21.68
N PRO A 183 2.70 -18.97 22.71
CA PRO A 183 1.54 -18.57 23.50
C PRO A 183 1.64 -17.16 24.07
N LYS A 184 2.80 -16.78 24.62
CA LYS A 184 3.02 -15.44 25.17
C LYS A 184 2.90 -14.35 24.10
N ALA A 185 3.45 -14.57 22.90
CA ALA A 185 3.35 -13.64 21.78
C ALA A 185 1.89 -13.44 21.32
N VAL A 186 1.14 -14.54 21.18
CA VAL A 186 -0.28 -14.53 20.80
C VAL A 186 -1.14 -13.81 21.84
N GLU A 187 -0.97 -14.18 23.12
CA GLU A 187 -1.79 -13.66 24.21
C GLU A 187 -1.56 -12.15 24.45
N SER A 188 -0.30 -11.72 24.47
CA SER A 188 0.05 -10.31 24.70
C SER A 188 -0.34 -9.39 23.54
N SER A 189 -0.56 -9.94 22.33
CA SER A 189 -0.89 -9.17 21.15
C SER A 189 -2.37 -9.25 20.77
N GLY A 190 -3.04 -10.36 21.07
CA GLY A 190 -4.41 -10.60 20.60
C GLY A 190 -5.48 -10.65 21.68
N ILE A 191 -5.15 -10.40 22.97
CA ILE A 191 -6.11 -10.41 24.08
C ILE A 191 -6.07 -9.07 24.81
N PHE A 192 -7.15 -8.28 24.70
CA PHE A 192 -7.19 -6.90 25.18
C PHE A 192 -6.91 -6.75 26.68
N LYS A 193 -7.35 -7.71 27.52
CA LYS A 193 -7.06 -7.69 28.98
C LYS A 193 -5.57 -7.79 29.28
N LEU A 194 -4.81 -8.47 28.41
CA LEU A 194 -3.36 -8.66 28.55
C LEU A 194 -2.53 -7.63 27.76
N PHE A 195 -3.23 -6.68 27.11
CA PHE A 195 -2.62 -5.69 26.25
C PHE A 195 -2.05 -4.54 27.09
N ALA A 196 -0.73 -4.32 27.02
CA ALA A 196 -0.08 -3.27 27.83
C ALA A 196 -0.25 -1.87 27.25
N ASP A 197 -0.41 -1.76 25.90
CA ASP A 197 -0.39 -0.48 25.18
C ASP A 197 -1.80 0.02 24.83
N LYS A 198 -2.76 -0.05 25.78
CA LYS A 198 -4.18 0.29 25.52
C LYS A 198 -4.38 1.74 25.12
N GLU A 199 -3.68 2.67 25.78
CA GLU A 199 -3.76 4.10 25.43
C GLU A 199 -3.20 4.37 24.04
N LYS A 200 -2.06 3.78 23.69
CA LYS A 200 -1.49 3.91 22.33
C LYS A 200 -2.39 3.33 21.26
N LEU A 201 -3.10 2.24 21.56
CA LEU A 201 -4.10 1.67 20.65
C LEU A 201 -5.28 2.64 20.50
N LYS A 202 -5.75 3.24 21.59
CA LYS A 202 -6.80 4.25 21.56
C LYS A 202 -6.37 5.44 20.72
N ASP A 203 -5.17 5.97 20.94
CA ASP A 203 -4.59 7.07 20.16
C ASP A 203 -4.56 6.75 18.65
N GLN A 204 -4.22 5.50 18.29
CA GLN A 204 -4.19 5.05 16.89
C GLN A 204 -5.60 4.99 16.28
N ILE A 205 -6.62 4.57 17.04
CA ILE A 205 -8.02 4.54 16.58
C ILE A 205 -8.56 5.96 16.41
N GLU A 206 -8.30 6.84 17.36
CA GLU A 206 -8.68 8.25 17.31
C GLU A 206 -8.00 8.97 16.14
N LEU A 207 -6.71 8.68 15.89
CA LEU A 207 -5.98 9.25 14.77
C LEU A 207 -6.58 8.89 13.41
N VAL A 208 -6.98 7.64 13.18
CA VAL A 208 -7.55 7.27 11.87
C VAL A 208 -8.95 7.85 11.65
N ASP A 209 -9.71 8.11 12.71
CA ASP A 209 -10.94 8.88 12.63
C ASP A 209 -10.66 10.32 12.18
N ASP A 210 -9.67 10.96 12.81
CA ASP A 210 -9.23 12.30 12.46
C ASP A 210 -8.69 12.38 11.02
N GLN A 211 -7.86 11.42 10.62
CA GLN A 211 -7.33 11.36 9.25
C GLN A 211 -8.44 11.20 8.20
N ARG A 212 -9.46 10.41 8.49
CA ARG A 212 -10.62 10.25 7.61
C ARG A 212 -11.38 11.57 7.46
N VAL A 213 -11.73 12.21 8.58
CA VAL A 213 -12.43 13.50 8.56
C VAL A 213 -11.58 14.56 7.87
N LEU A 214 -10.26 14.59 8.11
CA LEU A 214 -9.35 15.51 7.44
C LEU A 214 -9.34 15.32 5.92
N ARG A 215 -9.40 14.08 5.40
CA ARG A 215 -9.53 13.82 3.97
C ARG A 215 -10.87 14.32 3.41
N GLU A 216 -11.96 14.10 4.13
CA GLU A 216 -13.30 14.59 3.75
C GLU A 216 -13.29 16.13 3.68
N LEU A 217 -12.82 16.82 4.73
CA LEU A 217 -12.72 18.27 4.78
C LEU A 217 -11.79 18.83 3.69
N THR A 218 -10.65 18.18 3.42
CA THR A 218 -9.73 18.56 2.34
C THR A 218 -10.44 18.53 0.99
N LYS A 219 -11.20 17.48 0.71
CA LYS A 219 -11.98 17.32 -0.52
C LYS A 219 -13.12 18.34 -0.64
N GLU A 220 -13.90 18.54 0.43
CA GLU A 220 -15.04 19.47 0.47
C GLU A 220 -14.61 20.92 0.28
N ASN A 221 -13.43 21.30 0.79
CA ASN A 221 -12.86 22.63 0.64
C ASN A 221 -12.05 22.82 -0.66
N ASN A 222 -12.19 21.88 -1.62
CA ASN A 222 -11.53 21.93 -2.92
C ASN A 222 -9.99 21.98 -2.85
N PHE A 223 -9.40 21.28 -1.88
CA PHE A 223 -7.96 21.07 -1.80
C PHE A 223 -7.54 19.75 -2.45
N ALA A 224 -6.37 19.73 -3.08
CA ALA A 224 -5.69 18.54 -3.58
C ALA A 224 -4.86 17.87 -2.47
N ALA A 225 -4.41 18.65 -1.49
CA ALA A 225 -3.64 18.17 -0.36
C ALA A 225 -3.74 19.13 0.84
N PHE A 226 -3.44 18.62 2.03
CA PHE A 226 -3.28 19.39 3.26
C PHE A 226 -2.02 18.91 4.01
N VAL A 227 -1.23 19.85 4.53
CA VAL A 227 -0.04 19.58 5.34
C VAL A 227 -0.15 20.33 6.65
N ALA A 228 -0.31 19.62 7.77
CA ALA A 228 -0.46 20.24 9.09
C ALA A 228 0.82 20.93 9.56
N ASP A 229 0.66 22.04 10.26
CA ASP A 229 1.74 22.70 10.98
C ASP A 229 2.30 21.78 12.07
N GLY A 230 3.63 21.79 12.23
CA GLY A 230 4.32 20.90 13.17
C GLY A 230 4.66 19.51 12.58
N SER A 231 4.26 19.20 11.34
CA SER A 231 4.63 17.93 10.69
C SER A 231 6.14 17.81 10.48
N ILE A 232 6.66 16.57 10.59
CA ILE A 232 8.05 16.21 10.29
C ILE A 232 8.08 15.57 8.91
N LEU A 233 8.46 16.34 7.89
CA LEU A 233 8.43 15.85 6.51
C LEU A 233 9.62 14.94 6.16
N PRO A 234 10.87 15.25 6.55
CA PRO A 234 12.02 14.44 6.17
C PRO A 234 12.09 13.14 6.95
N ARG A 235 12.67 12.12 6.32
CA ARG A 235 12.98 10.81 6.92
C ARG A 235 14.42 10.78 7.44
N GLU A 236 14.69 9.87 8.39
CA GLU A 236 15.98 9.71 9.06
C GLU A 236 17.13 9.47 8.08
N SER A 237 16.87 8.69 7.00
CA SER A 237 17.83 8.40 5.92
C SER A 237 17.09 7.89 4.67
N GLY A 238 17.81 7.72 3.56
CA GLY A 238 17.27 7.16 2.33
C GLY A 238 16.80 5.69 2.42
N VAL A 239 17.09 5.01 3.53
CA VAL A 239 16.69 3.60 3.77
C VAL A 239 15.81 3.45 5.03
N SER A 240 15.50 4.53 5.72
CA SER A 240 14.68 4.55 6.93
C SER A 240 13.45 5.42 6.74
N GLU A 241 12.28 4.84 6.88
CA GLU A 241 11.01 5.56 6.83
C GLU A 241 10.65 6.27 8.15
N LYS A 242 11.50 6.21 9.17
CA LYS A 242 11.28 6.90 10.44
C LYS A 242 11.45 8.41 10.27
N PRO A 243 10.71 9.23 11.06
CA PRO A 243 10.87 10.67 11.03
C PRO A 243 12.29 11.09 11.43
N MET A 244 12.85 12.11 10.76
CA MET A 244 14.16 12.67 11.07
C MET A 244 14.12 13.35 12.45
N LYS A 245 15.09 13.03 13.29
CA LYS A 245 15.29 13.75 14.56
C LYS A 245 15.80 15.18 14.29
N ASN A 246 15.33 16.13 15.08
CA ASN A 246 15.73 17.55 14.97
C ASN A 246 15.45 18.18 13.57
N ALA A 247 14.43 17.71 12.88
CA ALA A 247 13.99 18.31 11.63
C ALA A 247 13.37 19.69 11.85
N VAL A 248 13.45 20.55 10.84
CA VAL A 248 12.64 21.77 10.79
C VAL A 248 11.18 21.34 10.68
N LEU A 249 10.36 21.75 11.65
CA LEU A 249 8.94 21.47 11.64
C LEU A 249 8.25 22.26 10.53
N PHE A 250 7.33 21.62 9.86
CA PHE A 250 6.57 22.28 8.80
C PHE A 250 5.73 23.42 9.36
N LYS A 251 5.68 24.54 8.65
CA LYS A 251 4.83 25.69 8.95
C LYS A 251 4.24 26.24 7.66
N SER A 252 2.92 26.35 7.64
CA SER A 252 2.17 26.88 6.49
C SER A 252 2.46 28.38 6.25
N PRO A 253 2.53 28.83 4.96
CA PRO A 253 2.44 30.24 4.64
C PRO A 253 1.09 30.80 5.10
N GLU A 254 1.07 32.04 5.61
CA GLU A 254 -0.14 32.65 6.15
C GLU A 254 -1.29 32.69 5.14
N SER A 255 -1.00 33.01 3.87
CA SER A 255 -1.97 33.06 2.75
C SER A 255 -2.55 31.70 2.36
N MET A 256 -1.92 30.59 2.72
CA MET A 256 -2.37 29.22 2.44
C MET A 256 -2.83 28.49 3.72
N SER A 257 -2.78 29.16 4.87
CA SER A 257 -3.12 28.58 6.16
C SER A 257 -4.64 28.40 6.28
N VAL A 258 -5.04 27.19 6.62
CA VAL A 258 -6.45 26.82 6.90
C VAL A 258 -6.51 26.05 8.20
N THR A 259 -7.63 26.19 8.92
CA THR A 259 -7.87 25.48 10.17
C THR A 259 -9.10 24.61 10.04
N PHE A 260 -8.97 23.34 10.39
CA PHE A 260 -10.05 22.38 10.46
C PHE A 260 -10.32 21.97 11.91
N GLU A 261 -11.55 21.52 12.18
CA GLU A 261 -11.94 20.92 13.45
C GLU A 261 -12.05 19.40 13.27
N LEU A 262 -11.25 18.65 14.01
CA LEU A 262 -11.22 17.19 13.96
C LEU A 262 -11.87 16.58 15.19
N PRO A 263 -12.43 15.36 15.11
CA PRO A 263 -13.20 14.75 16.20
C PRO A 263 -12.44 14.59 17.51
N HIS A 264 -11.16 14.23 17.44
CA HIS A 264 -10.34 13.91 18.62
C HIS A 264 -9.21 14.91 18.82
N LYS A 265 -8.53 15.32 17.77
CA LYS A 265 -7.44 16.31 17.83
C LYS A 265 -7.96 17.73 18.16
N GLY A 266 -9.23 18.02 17.82
CA GLY A 266 -9.76 19.38 17.86
C GLY A 266 -9.20 20.22 16.70
N LYS A 267 -8.89 21.49 16.97
CA LYS A 267 -8.39 22.39 15.91
C LYS A 267 -7.00 22.00 15.42
N ILE A 268 -6.89 21.91 14.10
CA ILE A 268 -5.63 21.68 13.40
C ILE A 268 -5.45 22.74 12.32
N THR A 269 -4.28 23.38 12.29
CA THR A 269 -3.93 24.39 11.29
C THR A 269 -2.83 23.84 10.38
N GLY A 270 -2.86 24.21 9.10
CA GLY A 270 -1.88 23.76 8.14
C GLY A 270 -2.08 24.38 6.77
N MET A 271 -1.24 24.00 5.82
CA MET A 271 -1.27 24.47 4.44
C MET A 271 -2.27 23.67 3.61
N GLY A 272 -3.32 24.33 3.11
CA GLY A 272 -4.22 23.79 2.09
C GLY A 272 -3.68 24.08 0.69
N ILE A 273 -3.39 23.03 -0.09
CA ILE A 273 -3.02 23.13 -1.50
C ILE A 273 -4.28 22.98 -2.33
N LYS A 274 -4.73 24.07 -2.97
CA LYS A 274 -5.94 24.09 -3.80
C LYS A 274 -5.82 23.17 -5.01
N LYS A 275 -6.95 22.65 -5.49
CA LYS A 275 -7.02 21.99 -6.80
C LYS A 275 -6.67 22.97 -7.90
N GLY A 276 -6.04 22.48 -8.97
CA GLY A 276 -5.49 23.26 -10.05
C GLY A 276 -4.04 22.90 -10.33
N ILE A 277 -3.25 23.83 -10.78
CA ILE A 277 -1.84 23.65 -11.09
C ILE A 277 -1.01 24.34 -10.01
N THR A 278 -0.36 23.56 -9.16
CA THR A 278 0.55 24.04 -8.11
C THR A 278 1.98 23.77 -8.51
N LEU A 279 2.80 24.81 -8.50
CA LEU A 279 4.23 24.73 -8.77
C LEU A 279 5.02 24.90 -7.46
N ILE A 280 5.90 23.96 -7.17
CA ILE A 280 6.83 24.01 -6.03
C ILE A 280 8.22 24.31 -6.57
N VAL A 281 8.79 25.47 -6.21
CA VAL A 281 10.10 25.94 -6.68
C VAL A 281 11.07 26.19 -5.53
N GLY A 282 12.32 26.49 -5.84
CA GLY A 282 13.36 26.81 -4.86
C GLY A 282 14.72 26.22 -5.25
N GLY A 283 15.77 26.65 -4.59
CA GLY A 283 17.13 26.14 -4.82
C GLY A 283 17.30 24.66 -4.51
N GLY A 284 18.44 24.11 -4.91
CA GLY A 284 18.82 22.75 -4.50
C GLY A 284 18.86 22.59 -2.98
N TYR A 285 18.48 21.42 -2.46
CA TYR A 285 18.51 21.07 -1.02
C TYR A 285 17.59 21.90 -0.10
N HIS A 286 16.63 22.64 -0.63
CA HIS A 286 15.67 23.43 0.16
C HIS A 286 14.40 22.67 0.54
N GLY A 287 14.29 21.36 0.22
CA GLY A 287 13.18 20.49 0.66
C GLY A 287 12.03 20.34 -0.33
N LYS A 288 12.17 20.77 -1.59
CA LYS A 288 11.15 20.60 -2.65
C LYS A 288 10.72 19.13 -2.82
N SER A 289 11.69 18.27 -3.14
CA SER A 289 11.43 16.83 -3.35
C SER A 289 10.95 16.13 -2.07
N THR A 290 11.39 16.61 -0.88
CA THR A 290 10.89 16.11 0.42
C THR A 290 9.39 16.41 0.59
N LEU A 291 8.94 17.62 0.24
CA LEU A 291 7.53 17.97 0.27
C LEU A 291 6.74 17.10 -0.72
N LEU A 292 7.21 16.96 -1.96
CA LEU A 292 6.54 16.13 -2.97
C LEU A 292 6.47 14.66 -2.54
N GLN A 293 7.56 14.06 -2.03
CA GLN A 293 7.58 12.69 -1.51
C GLN A 293 6.64 12.51 -0.31
N THR A 294 6.47 13.55 0.50
CA THR A 294 5.51 13.52 1.60
C THR A 294 4.09 13.46 1.05
N LEU A 295 3.75 14.31 0.08
CA LEU A 295 2.44 14.29 -0.58
C LEU A 295 2.18 12.98 -1.33
N GLU A 296 3.19 12.39 -1.92
CA GLU A 296 3.14 11.10 -2.63
C GLU A 296 2.73 9.95 -1.70
N LYS A 297 3.26 9.89 -0.47
CA LYS A 297 2.91 8.87 0.53
C LYS A 297 1.64 9.21 1.33
N ALA A 298 1.22 10.48 1.36
CA ALA A 298 0.04 10.94 2.08
C ALA A 298 -1.31 10.50 1.47
N VAL A 299 -1.29 9.73 0.37
CA VAL A 299 -2.45 8.97 -0.14
C VAL A 299 -2.83 7.82 0.81
N TYR A 300 -1.91 7.39 1.67
CA TYR A 300 -2.13 6.41 2.74
C TYR A 300 -2.38 7.10 4.09
N SER A 301 -2.97 6.38 5.04
CA SER A 301 -3.01 6.76 6.45
C SER A 301 -1.71 6.36 7.13
N HIS A 302 -1.24 7.19 8.09
CA HIS A 302 0.01 6.99 8.80
C HIS A 302 -0.22 6.69 10.28
N ILE A 303 0.72 5.97 10.91
CA ILE A 303 0.65 5.64 12.34
C ILE A 303 0.96 6.84 13.22
N VAL A 304 0.58 6.75 14.50
CA VAL A 304 0.97 7.72 15.55
C VAL A 304 2.50 7.76 15.66
N GLY A 305 3.06 8.96 15.68
CA GLY A 305 4.51 9.20 15.81
C GLY A 305 5.29 9.13 14.50
N ASP A 306 4.60 9.06 13.36
CA ASP A 306 5.22 9.09 12.03
C ASP A 306 5.73 10.50 11.63
N GLY A 307 5.18 11.55 12.23
CA GLY A 307 5.46 12.95 11.87
C GLY A 307 4.69 13.46 10.65
N ARG A 308 4.02 12.58 9.90
CA ARG A 308 3.16 12.91 8.74
C ARG A 308 1.70 12.50 8.98
N GLU A 309 1.32 12.30 10.25
CA GLU A 309 0.00 11.78 10.63
C GLU A 309 -1.14 12.64 10.09
N TYR A 310 -0.93 13.94 10.06
CA TYR A 310 -1.91 14.92 9.60
C TYR A 310 -1.51 15.55 8.25
N VAL A 311 -0.84 14.77 7.40
CA VAL A 311 -0.66 15.11 5.99
C VAL A 311 -1.57 14.22 5.17
N VAL A 312 -2.39 14.83 4.34
CA VAL A 312 -3.31 14.10 3.45
C VAL A 312 -3.22 14.63 2.03
N THR A 313 -3.31 13.72 1.08
CA THR A 313 -3.35 14.02 -0.36
C THR A 313 -4.57 13.33 -0.95
N ASP A 314 -5.13 13.88 -2.04
CA ASP A 314 -6.20 13.25 -2.80
C ASP A 314 -5.83 11.78 -3.07
N GLU A 315 -6.69 10.84 -2.67
CA GLU A 315 -6.42 9.40 -2.74
C GLU A 315 -6.17 8.89 -4.17
N THR A 316 -6.61 9.68 -5.17
CA THR A 316 -6.37 9.40 -6.58
C THR A 316 -5.02 9.93 -7.09
N GLY A 317 -4.21 10.53 -6.22
CA GLY A 317 -2.91 11.08 -6.57
C GLY A 317 -1.94 10.00 -7.07
N VAL A 318 -1.32 10.26 -8.24
CA VAL A 318 -0.33 9.38 -8.87
C VAL A 318 0.95 10.13 -9.16
N LYS A 319 2.08 9.57 -8.73
CA LYS A 319 3.41 10.06 -9.09
C LYS A 319 3.75 9.61 -10.51
N LEU A 320 4.10 10.57 -11.35
CA LEU A 320 4.52 10.35 -12.74
C LEU A 320 6.01 10.62 -12.91
N ARG A 321 6.63 9.83 -13.76
CA ARG A 321 8.02 10.02 -14.18
C ARG A 321 8.27 9.41 -15.56
N ALA A 322 9.43 9.72 -16.15
CA ALA A 322 9.93 9.05 -17.33
C ALA A 322 10.52 7.67 -16.97
N GLU A 323 10.32 6.68 -17.85
CA GLU A 323 10.79 5.30 -17.71
C GLU A 323 11.35 4.80 -19.04
N ASP A 324 12.58 5.15 -19.34
CA ASP A 324 13.25 4.70 -20.56
C ASP A 324 13.29 3.17 -20.64
N GLY A 325 12.98 2.61 -21.80
CA GLY A 325 13.05 1.19 -22.06
C GLY A 325 11.79 0.38 -21.65
N ARG A 326 10.76 1.00 -21.06
CA ARG A 326 9.53 0.24 -20.74
C ARG A 326 8.73 -0.13 -21.99
N SER A 327 7.97 -1.23 -21.92
CA SER A 327 6.97 -1.57 -22.95
C SER A 327 5.70 -0.73 -22.77
N VAL A 328 5.06 -0.40 -23.90
CA VAL A 328 3.72 0.20 -23.99
C VAL A 328 2.90 -0.66 -24.96
N ALA A 329 1.63 -0.93 -24.64
CA ALA A 329 0.78 -1.79 -25.42
C ALA A 329 -0.59 -1.16 -25.70
N ASN A 330 -0.89 -0.97 -26.98
CA ASN A 330 -2.18 -0.49 -27.49
C ASN A 330 -2.70 0.76 -26.73
N GLU A 331 -1.82 1.75 -26.51
CA GLU A 331 -2.13 2.98 -25.75
C GLU A 331 -2.36 4.15 -26.68
N ASP A 332 -3.41 4.96 -26.41
CA ASP A 332 -3.63 6.24 -27.10
C ASP A 332 -2.76 7.33 -26.47
N ILE A 333 -1.57 7.53 -27.03
CA ILE A 333 -0.64 8.59 -26.58
C ILE A 333 -0.81 9.89 -27.41
N SER A 334 -1.81 9.98 -28.29
CA SER A 334 -2.01 11.08 -29.24
C SER A 334 -2.27 12.44 -28.56
N LEU A 335 -2.65 12.44 -27.26
CA LEU A 335 -2.74 13.63 -26.45
C LEU A 335 -1.38 14.36 -26.33
N PHE A 336 -0.28 13.59 -26.29
CA PHE A 336 1.07 14.11 -26.07
C PHE A 336 2.04 13.84 -27.22
N ILE A 337 1.78 12.83 -28.05
CA ILE A 337 2.68 12.46 -29.16
C ILE A 337 1.85 12.23 -30.41
N ARG A 338 2.17 12.96 -31.49
CA ARG A 338 1.43 12.93 -32.75
C ARG A 338 2.39 12.85 -33.93
N ASN A 339 1.89 12.38 -35.06
CA ASN A 339 2.61 12.45 -36.34
C ASN A 339 4.06 11.95 -36.27
N LEU A 340 4.24 10.76 -35.68
CA LEU A 340 5.59 10.17 -35.58
C LEU A 340 6.22 10.04 -36.98
N PRO A 341 7.49 10.45 -37.19
CA PRO A 341 8.16 10.40 -38.50
C PRO A 341 8.25 9.00 -39.11
N ASN A 342 8.20 7.96 -38.25
CA ASN A 342 8.19 6.56 -38.68
C ASN A 342 6.81 6.01 -39.05
N GLY A 343 5.77 6.86 -39.04
CA GLY A 343 4.40 6.51 -39.40
C GLY A 343 3.67 5.59 -38.40
N LYS A 344 4.22 5.35 -37.21
CA LYS A 344 3.52 4.57 -36.17
C LYS A 344 2.25 5.28 -35.72
N ASP A 345 1.17 4.51 -35.58
CA ASP A 345 -0.10 4.98 -35.03
C ASP A 345 0.08 5.37 -33.55
N THR A 346 -0.32 6.60 -33.20
CA THR A 346 -0.26 7.13 -31.83
C THR A 346 -1.57 6.99 -31.06
N GLU A 347 -2.68 6.64 -31.74
CA GLU A 347 -3.95 6.31 -31.10
C GLU A 347 -4.01 4.85 -30.64
N LYS A 348 -3.17 3.96 -31.25
CA LYS A 348 -3.00 2.56 -30.87
C LYS A 348 -1.51 2.21 -30.77
N PHE A 349 -0.82 2.98 -30.00
CA PHE A 349 0.63 2.89 -29.92
C PHE A 349 1.10 1.67 -29.16
N SER A 350 2.09 0.98 -29.72
CA SER A 350 2.77 -0.14 -29.08
C SER A 350 4.28 -0.09 -29.35
N THR A 351 5.05 -0.35 -28.30
CA THR A 351 6.52 -0.50 -28.38
C THR A 351 7.01 -1.42 -27.27
N LEU A 352 8.15 -2.07 -27.49
CA LEU A 352 8.84 -2.83 -26.44
C LEU A 352 9.90 -1.99 -25.73
N ASP A 353 10.20 -0.79 -26.26
CA ASP A 353 11.30 0.08 -25.83
C ASP A 353 10.86 1.52 -26.04
N ALA A 354 10.21 2.11 -25.05
CA ALA A 354 9.74 3.48 -25.08
C ALA A 354 10.85 4.43 -24.61
N SER A 355 11.02 5.56 -25.33
CA SER A 355 11.86 6.67 -24.85
C SER A 355 11.25 7.31 -23.60
N GLY A 356 12.02 8.16 -22.90
CA GLY A 356 11.55 8.85 -21.70
C GLY A 356 10.26 9.65 -21.93
N SER A 357 10.18 10.44 -23.00
CA SER A 357 8.95 11.20 -23.33
C SER A 357 7.77 10.29 -23.69
N THR A 358 8.03 9.21 -24.44
CA THR A 358 6.98 8.25 -24.81
C THR A 358 6.45 7.50 -23.60
N SER A 359 7.33 7.05 -22.72
CA SER A 359 6.95 6.36 -21.49
C SER A 359 6.19 7.28 -20.53
N GLN A 360 6.59 8.56 -20.43
CA GLN A 360 5.90 9.53 -19.58
C GLN A 360 4.52 9.92 -20.14
N ALA A 361 4.38 10.02 -21.47
CA ALA A 361 3.10 10.20 -22.14
C ALA A 361 2.16 9.02 -21.80
N ALA A 362 2.63 7.78 -21.99
CA ALA A 362 1.86 6.58 -21.65
C ALA A 362 1.51 6.52 -20.16
N ASN A 363 2.47 6.77 -19.24
CA ASN A 363 2.22 6.80 -17.79
C ASN A 363 1.13 7.80 -17.42
N THR A 364 1.09 8.96 -18.09
CA THR A 364 0.07 9.98 -17.85
C THR A 364 -1.31 9.49 -18.27
N ILE A 365 -1.45 8.96 -19.49
CA ILE A 365 -2.74 8.43 -19.98
C ILE A 365 -3.20 7.25 -19.13
N GLU A 366 -2.33 6.29 -18.82
CA GLU A 366 -2.63 5.13 -17.97
C GLU A 366 -3.12 5.54 -16.57
N ALA A 367 -2.54 6.59 -15.97
CA ALA A 367 -3.02 7.14 -14.70
C ALA A 367 -4.42 7.74 -14.83
N LEU A 368 -4.70 8.44 -15.93
CA LEU A 368 -6.02 9.02 -16.21
C LEU A 368 -7.07 7.92 -16.49
N GLU A 369 -6.74 6.88 -17.26
CA GLU A 369 -7.59 5.69 -17.46
C GLU A 369 -7.93 4.98 -16.13
N ALA A 370 -6.97 4.92 -15.20
CA ALA A 370 -7.19 4.38 -13.86
C ALA A 370 -8.02 5.31 -12.96
N GLY A 371 -8.35 6.53 -13.42
CA GLY A 371 -9.22 7.49 -12.73
C GLY A 371 -8.48 8.50 -11.85
N SER A 372 -7.19 8.76 -12.08
CA SER A 372 -6.43 9.79 -11.35
C SER A 372 -7.02 11.18 -11.57
N LYS A 373 -7.12 11.96 -10.48
CA LYS A 373 -7.52 13.37 -10.47
C LYS A 373 -6.41 14.29 -9.95
N LEU A 374 -5.26 13.71 -9.60
CA LEU A 374 -4.09 14.46 -9.16
C LEU A 374 -2.82 13.81 -9.70
N LEU A 375 -2.04 14.59 -10.43
CA LEU A 375 -0.72 14.19 -10.95
C LEU A 375 0.37 14.84 -10.09
N LEU A 376 1.29 14.04 -9.59
CA LEU A 376 2.47 14.47 -8.84
C LEU A 376 3.69 14.30 -9.75
N ILE A 377 4.38 15.40 -10.05
CA ILE A 377 5.45 15.41 -11.05
C ILE A 377 6.70 16.06 -10.45
N ASP A 378 7.88 15.48 -10.71
CA ASP A 378 9.18 16.06 -10.39
C ASP A 378 9.94 16.29 -11.70
N GLU A 379 10.39 17.54 -11.95
CA GLU A 379 11.17 17.89 -13.12
C GLU A 379 12.42 17.00 -13.26
N ASP A 380 13.09 16.71 -12.15
CA ASP A 380 14.35 15.94 -12.14
C ASP A 380 14.16 14.48 -12.59
N THR A 381 12.95 13.95 -12.51
CA THR A 381 12.61 12.57 -12.93
C THR A 381 11.78 12.52 -14.20
N SER A 382 11.56 13.65 -14.85
CA SER A 382 10.75 13.81 -16.05
C SER A 382 11.60 13.96 -17.30
N ALA A 383 11.07 13.58 -18.46
CA ALA A 383 11.67 13.88 -19.74
C ALA A 383 11.47 15.37 -20.06
N THR A 384 12.56 16.10 -20.25
CA THR A 384 12.52 17.57 -20.44
C THR A 384 11.64 17.97 -21.60
N ASN A 385 11.74 17.31 -22.76
CA ASN A 385 10.96 17.59 -23.96
C ASN A 385 9.46 17.23 -23.81
N PHE A 386 9.13 16.29 -22.92
CA PHE A 386 7.75 16.02 -22.54
C PHE A 386 7.18 17.15 -21.66
N MET A 387 7.98 17.72 -20.77
CA MET A 387 7.51 18.74 -19.84
C MET A 387 7.31 20.10 -20.52
N ILE A 388 8.32 20.55 -21.26
CA ILE A 388 8.37 21.85 -21.91
C ILE A 388 9.11 21.75 -23.22
N ARG A 389 8.94 22.79 -24.05
CA ARG A 389 9.79 23.06 -25.19
C ARG A 389 10.35 24.45 -25.06
N ASP A 390 11.65 24.59 -25.30
CA ASP A 390 12.34 25.88 -25.31
C ASP A 390 11.86 26.76 -26.48
N GLU A 391 11.61 28.05 -26.23
CA GLU A 391 11.07 28.98 -27.24
C GLU A 391 12.02 29.13 -28.45
N LEU A 392 13.32 29.11 -28.23
CA LEU A 392 14.29 29.18 -29.32
C LEU A 392 14.20 27.92 -30.20
N MET A 393 14.08 26.75 -29.59
CA MET A 393 13.86 25.51 -30.32
C MET A 393 12.53 25.53 -31.10
N GLU A 394 11.44 26.09 -30.54
CA GLU A 394 10.15 26.24 -31.26
C GLU A 394 10.24 27.16 -32.48
N ARG A 395 11.17 28.13 -32.48
CA ARG A 395 11.40 29.01 -33.63
C ARG A 395 12.26 28.38 -34.72
N VAL A 396 13.16 27.47 -34.36
CA VAL A 396 14.09 26.83 -35.31
C VAL A 396 13.47 25.57 -35.93
N ILE A 397 12.77 24.77 -35.13
CA ILE A 397 12.13 23.53 -35.58
C ILE A 397 10.62 23.76 -35.64
N SER A 398 10.04 23.57 -36.84
CA SER A 398 8.60 23.70 -37.05
C SER A 398 7.77 22.85 -36.07
N ALA A 399 6.61 23.38 -35.69
CA ALA A 399 5.65 22.61 -34.90
C ALA A 399 5.12 21.38 -35.64
N ASP A 400 5.16 21.37 -36.97
CA ASP A 400 4.73 20.27 -37.82
C ASP A 400 5.75 19.11 -37.82
N ASP A 401 7.04 19.43 -37.56
CA ASP A 401 8.13 18.46 -37.47
C ASP A 401 8.36 17.91 -36.05
N GLU A 402 7.65 18.47 -35.03
CA GLU A 402 7.77 18.07 -33.63
C GLU A 402 6.60 17.21 -33.20
N PRO A 403 6.78 15.91 -33.01
CA PRO A 403 5.71 15.00 -32.63
C PRO A 403 5.23 15.19 -31.17
N ILE A 404 6.05 15.82 -30.30
CA ILE A 404 5.75 15.94 -28.87
C ILE A 404 5.01 17.22 -28.56
N VAL A 405 3.80 17.08 -28.02
CA VAL A 405 3.04 18.18 -27.40
C VAL A 405 3.40 18.23 -25.92
N PRO A 406 4.14 19.25 -25.45
CA PRO A 406 4.63 19.27 -24.09
C PRO A 406 3.50 19.40 -23.07
N PHE A 407 3.71 18.82 -21.88
CA PHE A 407 2.77 18.76 -20.76
C PHE A 407 2.25 20.16 -20.35
N ILE A 408 3.10 21.19 -20.42
CA ILE A 408 2.71 22.57 -20.11
C ILE A 408 1.52 23.06 -20.95
N LYS A 409 1.40 22.60 -22.21
CA LYS A 409 0.25 22.94 -23.09
C LYS A 409 -1.02 22.15 -22.72
N ARG A 410 -0.90 21.06 -21.97
CA ARG A 410 -2.00 20.16 -21.58
C ARG A 410 -2.47 20.34 -20.14
N ALA A 411 -1.63 20.85 -19.24
CA ALA A 411 -1.95 20.96 -17.82
C ALA A 411 -3.25 21.73 -17.56
N VAL A 412 -3.41 22.92 -18.19
CA VAL A 412 -4.63 23.74 -18.06
C VAL A 412 -5.87 23.05 -18.64
N PRO A 413 -5.87 22.53 -19.90
CA PRO A 413 -6.97 21.74 -20.42
C PRO A 413 -7.33 20.51 -19.57
N LEU A 414 -6.36 19.76 -19.07
CA LEU A 414 -6.60 18.60 -18.18
C LEU A 414 -7.36 19.01 -16.92
N TYR A 415 -7.00 20.13 -16.31
CA TYR A 415 -7.73 20.63 -15.16
C TYR A 415 -9.13 21.10 -15.52
N ARG A 416 -9.27 21.94 -16.56
CA ARG A 416 -10.57 22.53 -16.94
C ARG A 416 -11.58 21.49 -17.43
N GLU A 417 -11.15 20.53 -18.27
CA GLU A 417 -12.06 19.57 -18.91
C GLU A 417 -12.28 18.30 -18.09
N LYS A 418 -11.26 17.87 -17.32
CA LYS A 418 -11.29 16.59 -16.61
C LYS A 418 -11.19 16.70 -15.09
N GLY A 419 -10.96 17.93 -14.58
CA GLY A 419 -10.76 18.17 -13.15
C GLY A 419 -9.47 17.53 -12.61
N VAL A 420 -8.46 17.34 -13.47
CA VAL A 420 -7.18 16.73 -13.10
C VAL A 420 -6.22 17.82 -12.64
N SER A 421 -5.91 17.83 -11.36
CA SER A 421 -4.96 18.76 -10.75
C SER A 421 -3.52 18.27 -10.94
N THR A 422 -2.56 19.18 -10.88
CA THR A 422 -1.14 18.89 -10.97
C THR A 422 -0.38 19.58 -9.85
N ILE A 423 0.46 18.84 -9.13
CA ILE A 423 1.50 19.40 -8.25
C ILE A 423 2.84 19.05 -8.87
N LEU A 424 3.57 20.09 -9.31
CA LEU A 424 4.83 19.97 -10.02
C LEU A 424 5.96 20.59 -9.21
N VAL A 425 7.04 19.85 -8.99
CA VAL A 425 8.32 20.39 -8.51
C VAL A 425 9.15 20.81 -9.71
N ALA A 426 9.59 22.06 -9.73
CA ALA A 426 10.52 22.58 -10.73
C ALA A 426 11.72 23.24 -10.05
N GLY A 427 12.91 22.89 -10.54
CA GLY A 427 14.20 23.43 -10.06
C GLY A 427 14.80 24.44 -11.00
N SER A 428 14.61 24.26 -12.30
CA SER A 428 15.30 25.03 -13.35
C SER A 428 14.35 25.71 -14.35
N CYS A 429 13.11 25.25 -14.49
CA CYS A 429 12.20 25.74 -15.52
C CYS A 429 11.17 26.76 -15.00
N GLY A 430 11.31 28.02 -15.41
CA GLY A 430 10.35 29.09 -15.11
C GLY A 430 9.11 29.12 -16.01
N ALA A 431 9.03 28.34 -17.07
CA ALA A 431 7.90 28.36 -18.01
C ALA A 431 6.57 28.07 -17.35
N PHE A 432 6.55 27.20 -16.35
CA PHE A 432 5.33 26.83 -15.62
C PHE A 432 4.72 27.97 -14.79
N PHE A 433 5.45 29.08 -14.52
CA PHE A 433 4.87 30.28 -13.89
C PHE A 433 3.69 30.86 -14.68
N HIS A 434 3.69 30.68 -16.01
CA HIS A 434 2.62 31.18 -16.89
C HIS A 434 1.29 30.41 -16.73
N VAL A 435 1.34 29.16 -16.32
CA VAL A 435 0.16 28.27 -16.23
C VAL A 435 -0.21 27.90 -14.80
N ALA A 436 0.66 28.14 -13.81
CA ALA A 436 0.42 27.79 -12.43
C ALA A 436 -0.66 28.67 -11.78
N ASP A 437 -1.60 28.06 -11.07
CA ASP A 437 -2.58 28.74 -10.23
C ASP A 437 -1.97 29.15 -8.88
N THR A 438 -1.06 28.35 -8.36
CA THR A 438 -0.37 28.54 -7.08
C THR A 438 1.12 28.27 -7.25
N VAL A 439 1.96 29.14 -6.69
CA VAL A 439 3.42 28.97 -6.67
C VAL A 439 3.94 28.99 -5.24
N ILE A 440 4.58 27.89 -4.82
CA ILE A 440 5.18 27.70 -3.50
C ILE A 440 6.70 27.69 -3.65
N GLN A 441 7.39 28.61 -3.00
CA GLN A 441 8.85 28.59 -2.92
C GLN A 441 9.29 27.89 -1.63
N MET A 442 10.10 26.84 -1.74
CA MET A 442 10.79 26.25 -0.61
C MET A 442 12.10 26.99 -0.34
N GLU A 443 12.23 27.55 0.86
CA GLU A 443 13.44 28.24 1.30
C GLU A 443 13.85 27.74 2.68
N LYS A 444 15.02 27.09 2.78
CA LYS A 444 15.53 26.49 4.03
C LYS A 444 14.47 25.63 4.73
N TYR A 445 13.78 24.77 3.96
CA TYR A 445 12.71 23.84 4.38
C TYR A 445 11.38 24.50 4.80
N VAL A 446 11.24 25.82 4.64
CA VAL A 446 10.01 26.56 4.92
C VAL A 446 9.34 26.95 3.61
N PRO A 447 8.05 26.63 3.41
CA PRO A 447 7.31 27.06 2.23
C PRO A 447 6.92 28.55 2.33
N LYS A 448 6.98 29.24 1.22
CA LYS A 448 6.49 30.62 1.02
C LYS A 448 5.58 30.66 -0.20
N GLU A 449 4.41 31.21 -0.06
CA GLU A 449 3.53 31.47 -1.21
C GLU A 449 4.05 32.70 -1.96
N ILE A 450 4.33 32.55 -3.25
CA ILE A 450 4.91 33.60 -4.10
C ILE A 450 4.17 33.78 -5.42
N THR A 451 2.91 33.38 -5.52
CA THR A 451 2.13 33.37 -6.78
C THR A 451 2.10 34.73 -7.46
N GLU A 452 1.77 35.79 -6.73
CA GLU A 452 1.69 37.15 -7.28
C GLU A 452 3.05 37.62 -7.84
N ARG A 453 4.14 37.36 -7.10
CA ARG A 453 5.50 37.66 -7.56
C ARG A 453 5.85 36.88 -8.82
N ALA A 454 5.55 35.58 -8.85
CA ALA A 454 5.84 34.70 -9.98
C ALA A 454 5.06 35.14 -11.24
N LYS A 455 3.77 35.47 -11.08
CA LYS A 455 2.93 35.97 -12.18
C LYS A 455 3.40 37.32 -12.72
N LYS A 456 3.80 38.23 -11.84
CA LYS A 456 4.38 39.50 -12.24
C LYS A 456 5.64 39.31 -13.09
N MET A 457 6.58 38.45 -12.66
CA MET A 457 7.79 38.15 -13.43
C MET A 457 7.45 37.45 -14.76
N ALA A 458 6.53 36.50 -14.77
CA ALA A 458 6.09 35.84 -15.98
C ALA A 458 5.51 36.86 -17.01
N ALA A 459 4.78 37.90 -16.56
CA ALA A 459 4.24 38.95 -17.44
C ALA A 459 5.35 39.82 -18.07
N GLU A 460 6.48 40.02 -17.39
CA GLU A 460 7.65 40.72 -17.92
C GLU A 460 8.41 39.92 -18.99
N TYR A 461 8.27 38.58 -18.96
CA TYR A 461 8.88 37.63 -19.90
C TYR A 461 7.81 36.80 -20.60
N PRO A 462 6.98 37.38 -21.49
CA PRO A 462 5.82 36.69 -22.04
C PRO A 462 6.24 35.49 -22.87
N LEU A 463 5.76 34.31 -22.48
CA LEU A 463 5.91 33.07 -23.24
C LEU A 463 4.65 32.85 -24.09
N LYS A 464 4.81 32.64 -25.39
CA LYS A 464 3.68 32.35 -26.28
C LYS A 464 3.27 30.88 -26.16
N ILE A 465 2.71 30.50 -25.02
CA ILE A 465 2.09 29.18 -24.87
C ILE A 465 0.74 29.25 -25.60
N LYS A 466 0.69 28.80 -26.85
CA LYS A 466 -0.60 28.56 -27.50
C LYS A 466 -1.24 27.36 -26.83
N ALA A 467 -2.39 27.57 -26.18
CA ALA A 467 -3.23 26.47 -25.74
C ALA A 467 -3.57 25.61 -26.96
N ASP A 468 -3.48 24.33 -26.82
CA ASP A 468 -3.93 23.40 -27.85
C ASP A 468 -5.42 23.12 -27.57
N ASP A 469 -6.29 23.54 -28.50
CA ASP A 469 -7.75 23.40 -28.40
C ASP A 469 -8.26 21.97 -28.62
N THR A 470 -7.35 21.00 -28.70
CA THR A 470 -7.73 19.59 -28.84
C THR A 470 -8.42 19.12 -27.58
N LYS A 471 -9.66 18.66 -27.72
CA LYS A 471 -10.44 18.06 -26.62
C LYS A 471 -9.68 16.88 -26.01
N ILE A 472 -9.67 16.84 -24.67
CA ILE A 472 -9.08 15.73 -23.92
C ILE A 472 -9.97 14.50 -24.06
N LYS A 473 -9.49 13.50 -24.78
CA LYS A 473 -10.11 12.18 -24.87
C LYS A 473 -9.26 11.19 -24.08
N ILE A 474 -9.88 10.38 -23.24
CA ILE A 474 -9.26 9.25 -22.54
C ILE A 474 -10.07 8.02 -22.91
N ASP A 475 -9.42 7.01 -23.47
CA ASP A 475 -10.08 5.74 -23.80
C ASP A 475 -10.19 4.86 -22.57
N GLU A 476 -11.31 4.98 -21.84
CA GLU A 476 -11.60 4.12 -20.68
C GLU A 476 -11.88 2.64 -21.08
N ASN A 477 -11.93 2.33 -22.36
CA ASN A 477 -12.26 0.99 -22.87
C ASN A 477 -11.07 0.31 -23.58
N ARG A 478 -9.85 0.83 -23.43
CA ARG A 478 -8.65 0.22 -23.99
C ARG A 478 -8.58 -1.27 -23.64
N ARG A 479 -8.45 -2.11 -24.67
CA ARG A 479 -8.50 -3.57 -24.52
C ARG A 479 -7.11 -4.17 -24.60
N VAL A 480 -6.89 -5.18 -23.76
CA VAL A 480 -5.63 -5.92 -23.68
C VAL A 480 -5.92 -7.42 -23.64
N LYS A 481 -4.94 -8.22 -24.04
CA LYS A 481 -5.02 -9.68 -23.99
C LYS A 481 -4.03 -10.23 -22.98
N LEU A 482 -4.54 -10.87 -21.93
CA LEU A 482 -3.71 -11.57 -20.95
C LEU A 482 -3.30 -12.95 -21.50
N PRO A 483 -2.11 -13.47 -21.14
CA PRO A 483 -1.70 -14.82 -21.51
C PRO A 483 -2.68 -15.85 -20.96
N LYS A 484 -2.73 -17.05 -21.58
CA LYS A 484 -3.50 -18.17 -21.02
C LYS A 484 -2.91 -18.60 -19.68
N ALA A 485 -3.78 -19.00 -18.74
CA ALA A 485 -3.35 -19.52 -17.45
C ALA A 485 -2.52 -20.81 -17.63
N ASP A 486 -1.46 -20.93 -16.83
CA ASP A 486 -0.64 -22.14 -16.71
C ASP A 486 -0.52 -22.51 -15.24
N ASP A 487 -0.89 -23.75 -14.88
CA ASP A 487 -0.84 -24.27 -13.51
C ASP A 487 0.59 -24.36 -12.96
N ARG A 488 1.60 -24.32 -13.83
CA ARG A 488 3.02 -24.32 -13.46
C ARG A 488 3.62 -22.94 -13.28
N THR A 489 2.79 -21.89 -13.32
CA THR A 489 3.23 -20.50 -13.12
C THR A 489 4.04 -20.35 -11.84
N LYS A 490 5.22 -19.74 -11.97
CA LYS A 490 6.10 -19.38 -10.85
C LYS A 490 6.19 -17.87 -10.73
N ILE A 491 5.93 -17.36 -9.54
CA ILE A 491 6.08 -15.93 -9.23
C ILE A 491 7.16 -15.79 -8.15
N LYS A 492 8.10 -14.86 -8.39
CA LYS A 492 9.16 -14.53 -7.42
C LYS A 492 9.23 -13.02 -7.27
N VAL A 493 8.82 -12.50 -6.12
CA VAL A 493 8.87 -11.07 -5.78
C VAL A 493 10.33 -10.66 -5.49
N MET A 494 10.69 -9.44 -5.91
CA MET A 494 12.01 -8.82 -5.78
C MET A 494 11.89 -7.49 -5.01
N GLY A 495 11.58 -7.58 -3.71
CA GLY A 495 11.38 -6.39 -2.87
C GLY A 495 10.23 -5.52 -3.37
N THR A 496 10.47 -4.23 -3.52
CA THR A 496 9.55 -3.24 -4.10
C THR A 496 9.81 -2.97 -5.58
N ASP A 497 10.83 -3.58 -6.19
CA ASP A 497 11.24 -3.29 -7.56
C ASP A 497 10.39 -4.00 -8.61
N GLY A 498 9.71 -5.08 -8.23
CA GLY A 498 8.88 -5.87 -9.14
C GLY A 498 8.88 -7.36 -8.84
N PHE A 499 8.59 -8.16 -9.84
CA PHE A 499 8.57 -9.63 -9.70
C PHE A 499 8.84 -10.34 -11.02
N LEU A 500 9.29 -11.58 -10.92
CA LEU A 500 9.35 -12.49 -12.06
C LEU A 500 8.02 -13.26 -12.17
N TYR A 501 7.38 -13.19 -13.32
CA TYR A 501 6.28 -14.06 -13.73
C TYR A 501 6.82 -15.09 -14.71
N ASN A 502 7.04 -16.30 -14.26
CA ASN A 502 7.84 -17.32 -14.94
C ASN A 502 9.27 -16.78 -15.22
N LYS A 503 9.57 -16.49 -16.50
CA LYS A 503 10.85 -15.88 -16.94
C LYS A 503 10.71 -14.41 -17.32
N THR A 504 9.49 -13.86 -17.31
CA THR A 504 9.22 -12.46 -17.66
C THR A 504 9.44 -11.59 -16.43
N ASN A 505 10.31 -10.62 -16.56
CA ASN A 505 10.48 -9.56 -15.55
C ASN A 505 9.34 -8.55 -15.68
N VAL A 506 8.65 -8.28 -14.58
CA VAL A 506 7.67 -7.20 -14.42
C VAL A 506 8.32 -6.17 -13.53
N ASP A 507 8.91 -5.16 -14.17
CA ASP A 507 9.64 -4.08 -13.49
C ASP A 507 8.66 -2.99 -13.03
N LEU A 508 8.57 -2.77 -11.73
CA LEU A 508 7.67 -1.82 -11.08
C LEU A 508 8.42 -0.82 -10.19
N ARG A 509 9.75 -0.75 -10.28
CA ARG A 509 10.61 0.10 -9.43
C ARG A 509 10.25 1.59 -9.51
N TYR A 510 9.62 2.00 -10.58
CA TYR A 510 9.22 3.38 -10.83
C TYR A 510 7.77 3.69 -10.40
N LEU A 511 7.05 2.72 -9.84
CA LEU A 511 5.80 2.94 -9.11
C LEU A 511 6.14 3.30 -7.65
N GLU A 512 6.61 4.52 -7.44
CA GLU A 512 7.22 4.99 -6.18
C GLU A 512 6.25 4.98 -4.98
N GLN A 513 4.95 4.84 -5.24
CA GLN A 513 3.91 4.75 -4.20
C GLN A 513 3.68 3.34 -3.64
N ILE A 514 4.34 2.32 -4.19
CA ILE A 514 4.43 1.00 -3.56
C ILE A 514 5.26 1.15 -2.28
N THR A 515 4.72 0.73 -1.14
CA THR A 515 5.31 0.99 0.18
C THR A 515 6.22 -0.15 0.66
N ASP A 516 5.85 -1.41 0.34
CA ASP A 516 6.59 -2.57 0.84
C ASP A 516 6.48 -3.80 -0.09
N ALA A 517 7.31 -4.81 0.19
CA ALA A 517 7.32 -6.07 -0.57
C ALA A 517 6.01 -6.89 -0.42
N GLU A 518 5.22 -6.65 0.60
CA GLU A 518 3.94 -7.34 0.81
C GLU A 518 2.86 -6.78 -0.13
N GLN A 519 2.93 -5.47 -0.42
CA GLN A 519 2.11 -4.84 -1.44
C GLN A 519 2.51 -5.34 -2.84
N MET A 520 3.81 -5.46 -3.10
CA MET A 520 4.31 -6.07 -4.34
C MET A 520 3.85 -7.52 -4.51
N LEU A 521 3.84 -8.30 -3.42
CA LEU A 521 3.31 -9.66 -3.46
C LEU A 521 1.81 -9.67 -3.78
N ALA A 522 1.02 -8.77 -3.18
CA ALA A 522 -0.42 -8.66 -3.50
C ALA A 522 -0.64 -8.28 -4.97
N ILE A 523 0.14 -7.34 -5.52
CA ILE A 523 0.10 -6.97 -6.93
C ILE A 523 0.41 -8.18 -7.83
N SER A 524 1.42 -8.96 -7.50
CA SER A 524 1.75 -10.17 -8.25
C SER A 524 0.65 -11.23 -8.20
N LYS A 525 -0.06 -11.36 -7.05
CA LYS A 525 -1.22 -12.25 -6.88
C LYS A 525 -2.46 -11.72 -7.60
N THR A 526 -2.61 -10.41 -7.69
CA THR A 526 -3.63 -9.77 -8.53
C THR A 526 -3.47 -10.18 -9.99
N LEU A 527 -2.25 -10.10 -10.53
CA LEU A 527 -1.97 -10.53 -11.89
C LEU A 527 -2.27 -12.04 -12.09
N GLU A 528 -1.87 -12.89 -11.16
CA GLU A 528 -2.18 -14.32 -11.19
C GLU A 528 -3.70 -14.59 -11.18
N TYR A 529 -4.46 -13.89 -10.34
CA TYR A 529 -5.92 -13.97 -10.29
C TYR A 529 -6.55 -13.58 -11.63
N LEU A 530 -6.13 -12.45 -12.20
CA LEU A 530 -6.66 -11.95 -13.46
C LEU A 530 -6.36 -12.88 -14.63
N ILE A 531 -5.14 -13.42 -14.70
CA ILE A 531 -4.77 -14.40 -15.74
C ILE A 531 -5.59 -15.67 -15.60
N ARG A 532 -5.84 -16.17 -14.40
CA ARG A 532 -6.70 -17.35 -14.20
C ARG A 532 -8.14 -17.11 -14.66
N LYS A 533 -8.67 -15.92 -14.42
CA LYS A 533 -10.06 -15.58 -14.72
C LYS A 533 -10.28 -15.19 -16.18
N TYR A 534 -9.35 -14.47 -16.77
CA TYR A 534 -9.50 -13.81 -18.06
C TYR A 534 -8.46 -14.22 -19.12
N GLY A 535 -7.54 -15.11 -18.78
CA GLY A 535 -6.45 -15.50 -19.67
C GLY A 535 -6.93 -16.00 -21.03
N GLY A 536 -6.28 -15.50 -22.09
CA GLY A 536 -6.62 -15.77 -23.49
C GLY A 536 -7.77 -14.92 -24.05
N LYS A 537 -8.47 -14.14 -23.23
CA LYS A 537 -9.54 -13.22 -23.64
C LYS A 537 -9.00 -11.81 -23.83
N GLU A 538 -9.65 -11.08 -24.75
CA GLU A 538 -9.44 -9.64 -24.91
C GLU A 538 -10.44 -8.89 -24.04
N ILE A 539 -9.95 -8.05 -23.12
CA ILE A 539 -10.77 -7.39 -22.09
C ILE A 539 -10.26 -5.98 -21.83
N SER A 540 -11.15 -5.06 -21.42
CA SER A 540 -10.71 -3.70 -21.09
C SER A 540 -9.90 -3.66 -19.78
N ILE A 541 -8.87 -2.81 -19.75
CA ILE A 541 -8.04 -2.59 -18.55
C ILE A 541 -8.91 -2.11 -17.39
N LYS A 542 -9.85 -1.20 -17.64
CA LYS A 542 -10.81 -0.75 -16.63
C LYS A 542 -11.57 -1.91 -15.99
N THR A 543 -12.09 -2.85 -16.80
CA THR A 543 -12.79 -4.04 -16.27
C THR A 543 -11.88 -4.88 -15.37
N LEU A 544 -10.61 -5.05 -15.75
CA LEU A 544 -9.64 -5.80 -14.94
C LEU A 544 -9.38 -5.12 -13.61
N ILE A 545 -9.16 -3.81 -13.61
CA ILE A 545 -8.91 -3.00 -12.40
C ILE A 545 -10.14 -3.02 -11.48
N ASP A 546 -11.33 -2.76 -12.03
CA ASP A 546 -12.57 -2.69 -11.26
C ASP A 546 -12.94 -4.05 -10.65
N ASP A 547 -12.71 -5.16 -11.35
CA ASP A 547 -12.93 -6.51 -10.82
C ASP A 547 -12.04 -6.82 -9.60
N VAL A 548 -10.76 -6.47 -9.69
CA VAL A 548 -9.82 -6.64 -8.57
C VAL A 548 -10.21 -5.73 -7.40
N GLN A 549 -10.50 -4.46 -7.68
CA GLN A 549 -10.87 -3.51 -6.63
C GLN A 549 -12.12 -4.00 -5.88
N ASN A 550 -13.15 -4.42 -6.63
CA ASN A 550 -14.38 -4.95 -6.05
C ASN A 550 -14.14 -6.24 -5.25
N LEU A 551 -13.28 -7.14 -5.75
CA LEU A 551 -12.91 -8.35 -5.00
C LEU A 551 -12.25 -8.01 -3.66
N ILE A 552 -11.27 -7.10 -3.66
CA ILE A 552 -10.55 -6.72 -2.45
C ILE A 552 -11.47 -5.97 -1.49
N ASP A 553 -12.28 -5.02 -1.97
CA ASP A 553 -13.15 -4.21 -1.12
C ASP A 553 -14.27 -5.04 -0.46
N THR A 554 -14.74 -6.10 -1.13
CA THR A 554 -15.81 -6.95 -0.60
C THR A 554 -15.32 -8.14 0.23
N LYS A 555 -14.14 -8.69 -0.08
CA LYS A 555 -13.64 -9.95 0.52
C LYS A 555 -12.25 -9.85 1.15
N GLY A 556 -11.65 -8.65 1.09
CA GLY A 556 -10.32 -8.40 1.61
C GLY A 556 -9.19 -8.89 0.69
N VAL A 557 -7.96 -8.44 0.95
CA VAL A 557 -6.77 -8.77 0.15
C VAL A 557 -6.46 -10.27 0.10
N SER A 558 -6.87 -11.03 1.11
CA SER A 558 -6.71 -12.49 1.15
C SER A 558 -7.45 -13.22 0.04
N ALA A 559 -8.50 -12.61 -0.55
CA ALA A 559 -9.30 -13.21 -1.62
C ALA A 559 -8.57 -13.31 -2.97
N LEU A 560 -7.44 -12.64 -3.13
CA LEU A 560 -6.58 -12.74 -4.31
C LEU A 560 -6.00 -14.15 -4.51
N THR A 561 -6.01 -14.99 -3.49
CA THR A 561 -5.47 -16.35 -3.56
C THR A 561 -6.53 -17.40 -3.27
N SER A 562 -6.68 -18.39 -4.16
CA SER A 562 -7.61 -19.52 -3.97
C SER A 562 -7.28 -20.43 -2.78
N ARG A 563 -6.06 -20.35 -2.26
CA ARG A 563 -5.55 -21.17 -1.14
C ARG A 563 -5.61 -20.47 0.22
N GLY A 564 -6.18 -19.26 0.27
CA GLY A 564 -6.61 -18.57 1.49
C GLY A 564 -5.56 -18.19 2.54
N SER A 565 -4.31 -18.61 2.39
CA SER A 565 -3.33 -18.60 3.48
C SER A 565 -1.96 -18.01 3.13
N VAL A 566 -1.92 -16.98 2.29
CA VAL A 566 -0.67 -16.21 2.10
C VAL A 566 -0.57 -15.19 3.23
N PRO A 567 0.42 -15.32 4.14
CA PRO A 567 0.43 -14.58 5.41
C PRO A 567 0.93 -13.13 5.31
N ASN A 568 1.37 -12.69 4.14
CA ASN A 568 2.14 -11.44 4.01
C ASN A 568 1.80 -10.66 2.73
N MET A 569 0.51 -10.38 2.50
CA MET A 569 0.05 -9.46 1.46
C MET A 569 -0.49 -8.18 2.11
N SER A 570 -0.22 -7.00 1.53
CA SER A 570 -0.87 -5.73 1.85
C SER A 570 -1.65 -5.18 0.67
N LYS A 571 -2.76 -4.48 0.96
CA LYS A 571 -3.71 -3.98 -0.05
C LYS A 571 -3.05 -2.98 -0.98
N PRO A 572 -2.99 -3.21 -2.31
CA PRO A 572 -2.58 -2.22 -3.30
C PRO A 572 -3.75 -1.27 -3.61
N ARG A 573 -3.45 -0.06 -4.04
CA ARG A 573 -4.45 0.82 -4.64
C ARG A 573 -4.69 0.39 -6.09
N ARG A 574 -5.80 0.85 -6.68
CA ARG A 574 -6.11 0.59 -8.10
C ARG A 574 -5.03 1.08 -9.06
N PHE A 575 -4.27 2.12 -8.69
CA PHE A 575 -3.23 2.72 -9.52
C PHE A 575 -1.98 1.84 -9.63
N GLU A 576 -1.57 1.17 -8.55
CA GLU A 576 -0.47 0.20 -8.57
C GLU A 576 -0.88 -1.07 -9.35
N VAL A 577 -2.16 -1.48 -9.26
CA VAL A 577 -2.71 -2.59 -10.07
C VAL A 577 -2.69 -2.21 -11.56
N ALA A 578 -3.15 -1.01 -11.91
CA ALA A 578 -3.11 -0.49 -13.27
C ALA A 578 -1.68 -0.42 -13.80
N GLY A 579 -0.77 0.15 -13.01
CA GLY A 579 0.64 0.25 -13.36
C GLY A 579 1.30 -1.10 -13.62
N CYS A 580 0.96 -2.13 -12.83
CA CYS A 580 1.42 -3.50 -13.05
C CYS A 580 0.87 -4.08 -14.36
N LEU A 581 -0.43 -3.94 -14.63
CA LEU A 581 -1.05 -4.43 -15.86
C LEU A 581 -0.39 -3.82 -17.09
N ASN A 582 -0.20 -2.51 -17.09
CA ASN A 582 0.38 -1.75 -18.19
C ASN A 582 1.84 -2.10 -18.49
N ARG A 583 2.61 -2.57 -17.49
CA ARG A 583 3.99 -3.03 -17.68
C ARG A 583 4.10 -4.53 -17.98
N PHE A 584 3.03 -5.28 -17.73
CA PHE A 584 2.98 -6.70 -18.00
C PHE A 584 2.47 -7.03 -19.43
N VAL A 585 1.43 -6.33 -19.91
CA VAL A 585 0.89 -6.51 -21.26
C VAL A 585 1.88 -6.01 -22.32
N LYS A 586 1.95 -6.72 -23.45
CA LYS A 586 2.89 -6.42 -24.53
C LYS A 586 2.18 -6.33 -25.86
#